data_a74aab4427ca869f3f8a7bc6d3199519
#
_entry.id   a74aab4427ca869f3f8a7bc6d3199519
#
_cell.length_a   1.000
_cell.length_b   1.000
_cell.length_c   1.000
_cell.angle_alpha   90.00
_cell.angle_beta   90.00
_cell.angle_gamma   90.00
#
_symmetry.space_group_name_H-M   'P 1'
#
loop_
_entity.id
_entity.type
_entity.pdbx_description
1 polymer ?
#
loop_
_entity_poly.entity_id
_entity_poly.type
_entity_poly.pdbx_seq_one_letter_code
_entity_poly.pdbx_strand_id
1 'polypeptide(L)' 'MVKPTKVTNVIRVLRERAGMTQAELAGRIGVTRQTLIAIEQGRYSPTLELAFQLSRVFGLGIDDVFQYPEG' A
#
# COMPACT_ATOMS: atom_id res chain seq x y z
N MET A 1 18.03 5.95 -11.36
CA MET A 1 17.42 4.68 -10.93
C MET A 1 16.75 4.88 -9.56
N VAL A 2 15.52 4.52 -9.45
CA VAL A 2 14.79 4.65 -8.19
C VAL A 2 15.23 3.54 -7.25
N LYS A 3 15.73 3.91 -6.07
CA LYS A 3 16.08 2.91 -5.06
C LYS A 3 14.81 2.33 -4.46
N PRO A 4 14.79 1.02 -4.17
CA PRO A 4 13.68 0.45 -3.44
C PRO A 4 13.50 1.17 -2.11
N THR A 5 12.25 1.41 -1.71
CA THR A 5 11.98 2.02 -0.42
C THR A 5 12.30 1.05 0.72
N LYS A 6 12.67 1.60 1.87
CA LYS A 6 12.79 0.82 3.11
C LYS A 6 11.43 0.63 3.80
N VAL A 7 10.43 1.34 3.34
CA VAL A 7 9.08 1.20 3.91
C VAL A 7 8.52 -0.16 3.51
N THR A 8 8.04 -0.90 4.50
CA THR A 8 7.35 -2.17 4.29
C THR A 8 5.86 -1.97 4.54
N ASN A 9 5.04 -2.91 4.10
CA ASN A 9 3.60 -2.80 4.29
C ASN A 9 2.97 -4.18 4.37
N VAL A 10 1.73 -4.20 4.86
CA VAL A 10 0.91 -5.41 4.94
C VAL A 10 -0.34 -5.29 4.06
N ILE A 11 -0.28 -4.46 3.03
CA ILE A 11 -1.43 -4.17 2.16
C ILE A 11 -1.99 -5.46 1.56
N ARG A 12 -1.13 -6.34 1.05
CA ARG A 12 -1.57 -7.59 0.43
C ARG A 12 -2.40 -8.42 1.40
N VAL A 13 -1.92 -8.57 2.64
CA VAL A 13 -2.63 -9.34 3.65
C VAL A 13 -3.99 -8.71 3.96
N LEU A 14 -4.01 -7.40 4.15
CA LEU A 14 -5.25 -6.68 4.44
C LEU A 14 -6.23 -6.77 3.28
N ARG A 15 -5.73 -6.63 2.05
CA ARG A 15 -6.54 -6.73 0.85
C ARG A 15 -7.17 -8.12 0.71
N GLU A 16 -6.37 -9.16 0.90
CA GLU A 16 -6.85 -10.54 0.81
C GLU A 16 -7.88 -10.85 1.89
N ARG A 17 -7.67 -10.36 3.10
CA ARG A 17 -8.64 -10.51 4.20
C ARG A 17 -9.95 -9.80 3.90
N ALA A 18 -9.89 -8.68 3.20
CA ALA A 18 -11.09 -7.94 2.81
C ALA A 18 -11.76 -8.51 1.56
N GLY A 19 -11.20 -9.55 0.95
CA GLY A 19 -11.76 -10.17 -0.24
C GLY A 19 -11.62 -9.31 -1.49
N MET A 20 -10.66 -8.40 -1.53
CA MET A 20 -10.48 -7.50 -2.66
C MET A 20 -9.41 -8.00 -3.63
N THR A 21 -9.66 -7.82 -4.92
CA THR A 21 -8.63 -8.01 -5.94
C THR A 21 -7.72 -6.78 -5.98
N GLN A 22 -6.55 -6.94 -6.60
CA GLN A 22 -5.66 -5.80 -6.82
C GLN A 22 -6.34 -4.72 -7.65
N ALA A 23 -7.09 -5.11 -8.68
CA ALA A 23 -7.79 -4.15 -9.52
C ALA A 23 -8.84 -3.36 -8.73
N GLU A 24 -9.56 -4.02 -7.83
CA GLU A 24 -10.57 -3.36 -7.00
C GLU A 24 -9.93 -2.33 -6.07
N LEU A 25 -8.86 -2.71 -5.38
CA LEU A 25 -8.20 -1.78 -4.48
C LEU A 25 -7.57 -0.61 -5.25
N ALA A 26 -6.91 -0.90 -6.38
CA ALA A 26 -6.31 0.15 -7.21
C ALA A 26 -7.38 1.16 -7.66
N GLY A 27 -8.54 0.68 -8.07
CA GLY A 27 -9.66 1.55 -8.46
C GLY A 27 -10.14 2.43 -7.31
N ARG A 28 -10.17 1.90 -6.09
CA ARG A 28 -10.62 2.65 -4.91
C ARG A 28 -9.72 3.81 -4.55
N ILE A 29 -8.43 3.66 -4.79
CA ILE A 29 -7.45 4.70 -4.44
C ILE A 29 -6.99 5.50 -5.66
N GLY A 30 -7.58 5.24 -6.83
CA GLY A 30 -7.35 6.06 -8.02
C GLY A 30 -6.00 5.84 -8.69
N VAL A 31 -5.43 4.64 -8.60
CA VAL A 31 -4.16 4.31 -9.25
C VAL A 31 -4.35 3.11 -10.17
N THR A 32 -3.35 2.85 -11.01
CA THR A 32 -3.36 1.66 -11.85
C THR A 32 -3.04 0.41 -11.02
N ARG A 33 -3.45 -0.74 -11.52
CA ARG A 33 -3.14 -2.01 -10.88
C ARG A 33 -1.63 -2.20 -10.76
N GLN A 34 -0.86 -1.81 -11.79
CA GLN A 34 0.60 -1.92 -11.76
C GLN A 34 1.21 -1.08 -10.66
N THR A 35 0.69 0.12 -10.43
CA THR A 35 1.14 0.98 -9.33
C THR A 35 0.90 0.31 -7.99
N LEU A 36 -0.28 -0.26 -7.80
CA LEU A 36 -0.59 -0.97 -6.55
C LEU A 36 0.33 -2.17 -6.34
N ILE A 37 0.57 -2.95 -7.39
CA ILE A 37 1.48 -4.10 -7.31
C ILE A 37 2.87 -3.66 -6.86
N ALA A 38 3.39 -2.58 -7.44
CA ALA A 38 4.70 -2.05 -7.07
C ALA A 38 4.75 -1.60 -5.61
N ILE A 39 3.67 -0.99 -5.13
CA ILE A 39 3.57 -0.59 -3.71
C ILE A 39 3.54 -1.82 -2.81
N GLU A 40 2.72 -2.82 -3.12
CA GLU A 40 2.63 -4.05 -2.33
C GLU A 40 3.97 -4.78 -2.26
N GLN A 41 4.74 -4.73 -3.33
CA GLN A 41 6.04 -5.39 -3.40
C GLN A 41 7.18 -4.57 -2.77
N GLY A 42 6.90 -3.37 -2.29
CA GLY A 42 7.91 -2.52 -1.66
C GLY A 42 8.93 -1.94 -2.64
N ARG A 43 8.57 -1.79 -3.90
CA ARG A 43 9.46 -1.21 -4.91
C ARG A 43 9.63 0.28 -4.76
N TYR A 44 8.60 0.96 -4.25
CA TYR A 44 8.67 2.37 -3.90
C TYR A 44 7.58 2.68 -2.87
N SER A 45 7.75 3.77 -2.16
CA SER A 45 6.75 4.19 -1.20
C SER A 45 5.70 5.06 -1.88
N PRO A 46 4.42 4.94 -1.49
CA PRO A 46 3.38 5.80 -2.00
C PRO A 46 3.57 7.23 -1.51
N THR A 47 2.87 8.18 -2.15
CA THR A 47 2.76 9.52 -1.60
C THR A 47 2.05 9.45 -0.25
N LEU A 48 2.26 10.47 0.57
CA LEU A 48 1.60 10.53 1.88
C LEU A 48 0.08 10.47 1.74
N GLU A 49 -0.46 11.20 0.76
CA GLU A 49 -1.91 11.19 0.51
C GLU A 49 -2.39 9.77 0.16
N LEU A 50 -1.67 9.09 -0.72
CA LEU A 50 -2.04 7.74 -1.12
C LEU A 50 -1.95 6.76 0.05
N ALA A 51 -0.95 6.93 0.91
CA ALA A 51 -0.80 6.12 2.12
C ALA A 51 -2.00 6.31 3.06
N PHE A 52 -2.48 7.53 3.23
CA PHE A 52 -3.67 7.80 4.01
C PHE A 52 -4.92 7.18 3.38
N GLN A 53 -5.06 7.26 2.06
CA GLN A 53 -6.19 6.66 1.36
C GLN A 53 -6.22 5.13 1.56
N LEU A 54 -5.07 4.48 1.42
CA LEU A 54 -4.96 3.04 1.66
C LEU A 54 -5.36 2.68 3.09
N SER A 55 -4.85 3.44 4.06
CA SER A 55 -5.16 3.19 5.47
C SER A 55 -6.65 3.33 5.74
N ARG A 56 -7.29 4.32 5.13
CA ARG A 56 -8.74 4.54 5.29
C ARG A 56 -9.59 3.43 4.68
N VAL A 57 -9.15 2.84 3.57
CA VAL A 57 -9.88 1.71 2.98
C VAL A 57 -10.00 0.57 3.98
N PHE A 58 -8.97 0.34 4.77
CA PHE A 58 -8.95 -0.74 5.75
C PHE A 58 -9.39 -0.29 7.15
N GLY A 59 -9.67 1.00 7.36
CA GLY A 59 -10.08 1.51 8.66
C GLY A 59 -8.98 1.45 9.71
N LEU A 60 -7.73 1.59 9.29
CA LEU A 60 -6.55 1.47 10.17
C LEU A 60 -5.74 2.76 10.16
N GLY A 61 -4.84 2.90 11.12
CA GLY A 61 -3.85 3.96 11.11
C GLY A 61 -2.75 3.67 10.10
N ILE A 62 -2.03 4.71 9.68
CA ILE A 62 -0.99 4.57 8.67
C ILE A 62 0.13 3.62 9.14
N ASP A 63 0.44 3.64 10.42
CA ASP A 63 1.46 2.79 11.04
C ASP A 63 1.02 1.34 11.21
N ASP A 64 -0.27 1.05 11.08
CA ASP A 64 -0.78 -0.32 11.03
C ASP A 64 -0.64 -0.93 9.63
N VAL A 65 -0.56 -0.10 8.60
CA VAL A 65 -0.49 -0.53 7.20
C VAL A 65 0.96 -0.50 6.70
N PHE A 66 1.72 0.51 7.09
CA PHE A 66 3.10 0.71 6.67
C PHE A 66 4.03 0.69 7.87
N GLN A 67 5.21 0.11 7.69
CA GLN A 67 6.23 0.06 8.72
C GLN A 67 7.55 0.57 8.15
N TYR A 68 8.40 1.08 9.03
CA TYR A 68 9.74 1.52 8.66
C TYR A 68 10.73 0.84 9.58
N PRO A 69 11.72 0.13 9.05
CA PRO A 69 12.66 -0.60 9.90
C PRO A 69 13.53 0.35 10.71
N GLU A 70 13.83 -0.02 11.93
CA GLU A 70 14.77 0.71 12.78
C GLU A 70 16.20 0.36 12.38
N GLY A 71 17.04 1.33 12.35
CA GLY A 71 18.45 1.19 12.04
C GLY A 71 18.76 1.23 10.56
#